data_2d27b860d81ac421d1ae8fed0e89230f
#
_entry.id   2d27b860d81ac421d1ae8fed0e89230f
#
_cell.length_a   1.000
_cell.length_b   1.000
_cell.length_c   1.000
_cell.angle_alpha   90.00
_cell.angle_beta   90.00
_cell.angle_gamma   90.00
#
_symmetry.space_group_name_H-M   'P 1'
#
loop_
_entity.id
_entity.type
_entity.pdbx_description
1 polymer ?
#
loop_
_entity_poly.entity_id
_entity_poly.type
_entity_poly.pdbx_seq_one_letter_code
_entity_poly.pdbx_strand_id
1 'polypeptide(L)'
;EYSQSEDLLKALKWSEEVNQQISQAKGLDKPFLSARDTIKALKKYGKIIIVSSANKEAVQEEWERHELLSLVDELCCQDKGKKEDIIRSVIENGCDLDKILMIGDSPGDLEAANKNKVFFYPILVNKEKESWENLRTDVLFKCLSGDYVDIEQKYIDTFWKNLTNK
;
A
#
# COMPACT_ATOMS: atom_id res chain seq x y z
N GLU A 1 -6.07 6.80 -38.98
CA GLU A 1 -4.60 6.72 -38.94
C GLU A 1 -4.13 7.66 -37.86
N TYR A 2 -3.90 7.12 -36.64
CA TYR A 2 -3.24 7.88 -35.59
C TYR A 2 -1.76 7.95 -35.95
N SER A 3 -1.29 9.09 -36.42
CA SER A 3 0.13 9.37 -36.49
C SER A 3 0.68 9.20 -35.04
N GLN A 4 1.47 8.17 -34.81
CA GLN A 4 2.15 8.00 -33.56
C GLN A 4 3.04 9.22 -33.34
N SER A 5 2.74 10.06 -32.35
CA SER A 5 3.57 11.21 -32.10
C SER A 5 4.95 10.71 -31.64
N GLU A 6 6.00 11.43 -32.05
CA GLU A 6 7.38 11.10 -31.68
C GLU A 6 7.55 10.97 -30.17
N ASP A 7 6.79 11.76 -29.39
CA ASP A 7 6.78 11.73 -27.94
C ASP A 7 6.17 10.45 -27.37
N LEU A 8 5.14 9.88 -28.01
CA LEU A 8 4.58 8.58 -27.62
C LEU A 8 5.58 7.45 -27.85
N LEU A 9 6.32 7.48 -28.93
CA LEU A 9 7.35 6.48 -29.21
C LEU A 9 8.51 6.58 -28.23
N LYS A 10 8.93 7.81 -27.86
CA LYS A 10 9.94 8.03 -26.83
C LYS A 10 9.45 7.53 -25.45
N ALA A 11 8.21 7.82 -25.08
CA ALA A 11 7.62 7.37 -23.83
C ALA A 11 7.53 5.84 -23.76
N LEU A 12 7.12 5.19 -24.85
CA LEU A 12 7.07 3.73 -24.95
C LEU A 12 8.47 3.12 -24.77
N LYS A 13 9.44 3.60 -25.54
CA LYS A 13 10.83 3.12 -25.47
C LYS A 13 11.40 3.29 -24.06
N TRP A 14 11.19 4.44 -23.43
CA TRP A 14 11.60 4.68 -22.04
C TRP A 14 10.95 3.70 -21.07
N SER A 15 9.64 3.44 -21.22
CA SER A 15 8.91 2.48 -20.40
C SER A 15 9.47 1.05 -20.56
N GLU A 16 9.79 0.64 -21.79
CA GLU A 16 10.40 -0.67 -22.08
C GLU A 16 11.79 -0.79 -21.46
N GLU A 17 12.63 0.24 -21.58
CA GLU A 17 13.98 0.28 -20.99
C GLU A 17 13.92 0.21 -19.45
N VAL A 18 13.00 0.95 -18.83
CA VAL A 18 12.78 0.91 -17.36
C VAL A 18 12.33 -0.49 -16.93
N ASN A 19 11.36 -1.09 -17.61
CA ASN A 19 10.89 -2.44 -17.31
C ASN A 19 12.01 -3.49 -17.46
N GLN A 20 12.88 -3.34 -18.44
CA GLN A 20 14.04 -4.21 -18.60
C GLN A 20 15.03 -4.06 -17.46
N GLN A 21 15.32 -2.82 -17.01
CA GLN A 21 16.20 -2.57 -15.86
C GLN A 21 15.61 -3.14 -14.56
N ILE A 22 14.31 -2.95 -14.32
CA ILE A 22 13.60 -3.54 -13.17
C ILE A 22 13.71 -5.07 -13.23
N SER A 23 13.51 -5.67 -14.40
CA SER A 23 13.63 -7.11 -14.59
C SER A 23 15.03 -7.67 -14.27
N GLN A 24 16.09 -6.90 -14.58
CA GLN A 24 17.48 -7.26 -14.24
C GLN A 24 17.79 -7.08 -12.75
N ALA A 25 17.07 -6.18 -12.07
CA ALA A 25 17.19 -5.93 -10.63
C ALA A 25 16.36 -6.91 -9.77
N LYS A 26 15.61 -7.83 -10.37
CA LYS A 26 14.83 -8.84 -9.66
C LYS A 26 15.68 -9.62 -8.68
N GLY A 27 15.23 -9.69 -7.42
CA GLY A 27 15.92 -10.39 -6.34
C GLY A 27 16.92 -9.54 -5.55
N LEU A 28 17.12 -8.26 -5.90
CA LEU A 28 17.86 -7.30 -5.07
C LEU A 28 16.98 -6.64 -4.01
N ASP A 29 15.68 -6.62 -4.24
CA ASP A 29 14.67 -6.12 -3.34
C ASP A 29 14.55 -7.00 -2.10
N LYS A 30 14.23 -6.39 -0.97
CA LYS A 30 13.97 -7.06 0.31
C LYS A 30 12.79 -6.39 0.99
N PRO A 31 11.91 -7.16 1.65
CA PRO A 31 10.87 -6.56 2.47
C PRO A 31 11.50 -5.77 3.61
N PHE A 32 10.86 -4.67 3.98
CA PHE A 32 11.29 -3.90 5.14
C PHE A 32 11.29 -4.76 6.40
N LEU A 33 12.28 -4.53 7.25
CA LEU A 33 12.34 -5.17 8.56
C LEU A 33 11.02 -4.90 9.32
N SER A 34 10.55 -5.88 10.02
CA SER A 34 9.28 -5.87 10.78
C SER A 34 7.98 -5.91 9.93
N ALA A 35 8.02 -5.70 8.61
CA ALA A 35 6.81 -5.77 7.78
C ALA A 35 6.14 -7.14 7.85
N ARG A 36 6.90 -8.22 7.68
CA ARG A 36 6.38 -9.60 7.73
C ARG A 36 5.71 -9.93 9.08
N ASP A 37 6.38 -9.58 10.19
CA ASP A 37 5.85 -9.88 11.52
C ASP A 37 4.61 -9.06 11.83
N THR A 38 4.57 -7.82 11.33
CA THR A 38 3.40 -6.95 11.45
C THR A 38 2.22 -7.48 10.65
N ILE A 39 2.42 -7.88 9.38
CA ILE A 39 1.36 -8.47 8.55
C ILE A 39 0.82 -9.75 9.21
N LYS A 40 1.69 -10.61 9.75
CA LYS A 40 1.27 -11.80 10.51
C LYS A 40 0.44 -11.46 11.75
N ALA A 41 0.77 -10.38 12.45
CA ALA A 41 0.02 -9.92 13.60
C ALA A 41 -1.35 -9.38 13.17
N LEU A 42 -1.42 -8.54 12.15
CA LEU A 42 -2.66 -7.98 11.60
C LEU A 42 -3.61 -9.07 11.10
N LYS A 43 -3.07 -10.10 10.43
CA LYS A 43 -3.83 -11.24 9.90
C LYS A 43 -4.66 -11.99 10.96
N LYS A 44 -4.28 -11.92 12.23
CA LYS A 44 -5.03 -12.54 13.34
C LYS A 44 -6.33 -11.81 13.66
N TYR A 45 -6.45 -10.56 13.25
CA TYR A 45 -7.55 -9.68 13.62
C TYR A 45 -8.41 -9.25 12.42
N GLY A 46 -7.91 -9.44 11.19
CA GLY A 46 -8.64 -9.03 10.00
C GLY A 46 -8.11 -9.60 8.71
N LYS A 47 -8.77 -9.28 7.62
CA LYS A 47 -8.35 -9.62 6.26
C LYS A 47 -7.24 -8.68 5.81
N ILE A 48 -6.29 -9.22 5.07
CA ILE A 48 -5.20 -8.47 4.44
C ILE A 48 -5.47 -8.40 2.94
N ILE A 49 -5.68 -7.20 2.45
CA ILE A 49 -5.91 -6.92 1.03
C ILE A 49 -4.77 -6.07 0.53
N ILE A 50 -4.08 -6.53 -0.49
CA ILE A 50 -3.07 -5.73 -1.20
C ILE A 50 -3.77 -4.87 -2.24
N VAL A 51 -3.49 -3.58 -2.19
CA VAL A 51 -4.01 -2.60 -3.14
C VAL A 51 -2.86 -1.89 -3.83
N SER A 52 -2.57 -2.26 -5.07
CA SER A 52 -1.41 -1.76 -5.82
C SER A 52 -1.82 -1.25 -7.21
N SER A 53 -1.18 -0.17 -7.65
CA SER A 53 -1.29 0.29 -9.06
C SER A 53 -0.32 -0.42 -10.01
N ALA A 54 0.49 -1.35 -9.49
CA ALA A 54 1.40 -2.13 -10.31
C ALA A 54 0.70 -3.31 -11.01
N ASN A 55 1.41 -3.91 -11.96
CA ASN A 55 0.97 -5.12 -12.65
C ASN A 55 0.84 -6.29 -11.65
N LYS A 56 -0.24 -7.07 -11.79
CA LYS A 56 -0.59 -8.14 -10.85
C LYS A 56 0.47 -9.24 -10.79
N GLU A 57 0.95 -9.66 -11.95
CA GLU A 57 1.95 -10.74 -12.05
C GLU A 57 3.26 -10.34 -11.36
N ALA A 58 3.68 -9.09 -11.53
CA ALA A 58 4.88 -8.57 -10.88
C ALA A 58 4.74 -8.53 -9.36
N VAL A 59 3.61 -8.04 -8.85
CA VAL A 59 3.32 -8.00 -7.41
C VAL A 59 3.24 -9.41 -6.83
N GLN A 60 2.54 -10.30 -7.52
CA GLN A 60 2.41 -11.69 -7.08
C GLN A 60 3.77 -12.39 -6.99
N GLU A 61 4.60 -12.28 -8.05
CA GLU A 61 5.94 -12.88 -8.09
C GLU A 61 6.85 -12.33 -6.98
N GLU A 62 6.81 -11.03 -6.72
CA GLU A 62 7.57 -10.39 -5.64
C GLU A 62 7.13 -10.90 -4.26
N TRP A 63 5.82 -10.92 -4.00
CA TRP A 63 5.27 -11.35 -2.72
C TRP A 63 5.44 -12.85 -2.47
N GLU A 64 5.40 -13.69 -3.53
CA GLU A 64 5.73 -15.11 -3.46
C GLU A 64 7.21 -15.32 -3.10
N ARG A 65 8.12 -14.63 -3.79
CA ARG A 65 9.56 -14.71 -3.56
C ARG A 65 9.93 -14.37 -2.11
N HIS A 66 9.22 -13.45 -1.49
CA HIS A 66 9.41 -13.06 -0.09
C HIS A 66 8.53 -13.84 0.89
N GLU A 67 7.82 -14.85 0.45
CA GLU A 67 6.91 -15.69 1.25
C GLU A 67 5.85 -14.87 2.00
N LEU A 68 5.42 -13.73 1.44
CA LEU A 68 4.39 -12.86 2.01
C LEU A 68 3.00 -13.15 1.47
N LEU A 69 2.90 -13.72 0.25
CA LEU A 69 1.63 -13.92 -0.43
C LEU A 69 0.68 -14.82 0.37
N SER A 70 1.20 -15.80 1.11
CA SER A 70 0.40 -16.69 1.98
C SER A 70 -0.29 -15.96 3.14
N LEU A 71 0.13 -14.73 3.44
CA LEU A 71 -0.46 -13.88 4.48
C LEU A 71 -1.59 -13.00 3.94
N VAL A 72 -1.79 -12.94 2.64
CA VAL A 72 -2.76 -12.06 1.95
C VAL A 72 -4.04 -12.83 1.65
N ASP A 73 -5.18 -12.19 1.85
CA ASP A 73 -6.49 -12.75 1.51
C ASP A 73 -6.92 -12.39 0.10
N GLU A 74 -6.53 -11.20 -0.38
CA GLU A 74 -6.87 -10.72 -1.70
C GLU A 74 -5.77 -9.83 -2.29
N LEU A 75 -5.51 -9.99 -3.59
CA LEU A 75 -4.56 -9.20 -4.36
C LEU A 75 -5.33 -8.36 -5.39
N CYS A 76 -5.41 -7.06 -5.14
CA CYS A 76 -6.05 -6.09 -6.00
C CYS A 76 -4.99 -5.17 -6.63
N CYS A 77 -4.71 -5.39 -7.91
CA CYS A 77 -3.70 -4.64 -8.66
C CYS A 77 -4.35 -3.76 -9.74
N GLN A 78 -3.56 -3.29 -10.68
CA GLN A 78 -4.00 -2.42 -11.77
C GLN A 78 -5.25 -2.94 -12.52
N ASP A 79 -5.40 -4.24 -12.64
CA ASP A 79 -6.54 -4.93 -13.28
C ASP A 79 -7.88 -4.75 -12.53
N LYS A 80 -7.83 -4.41 -11.24
CA LYS A 80 -9.02 -4.20 -10.39
C LYS A 80 -9.49 -2.75 -10.30
N GLY A 81 -8.78 -1.81 -10.93
CA GLY A 81 -9.12 -0.39 -10.93
C GLY A 81 -8.31 0.44 -9.95
N LYS A 82 -8.86 1.58 -9.56
CA LYS A 82 -8.21 2.53 -8.66
C LYS A 82 -8.33 2.10 -7.20
N LYS A 83 -7.38 2.53 -6.36
CA LYS A 83 -7.35 2.23 -4.93
C LYS A 83 -8.66 2.62 -4.22
N GLU A 84 -9.21 3.79 -4.53
CA GLU A 84 -10.47 4.26 -3.95
C GLU A 84 -11.68 3.38 -4.33
N ASP A 85 -11.68 2.79 -5.52
CA ASP A 85 -12.78 1.93 -5.98
C ASP A 85 -12.70 0.55 -5.30
N ILE A 86 -11.49 0.06 -5.06
CA ILE A 86 -11.25 -1.19 -4.33
C ILE A 86 -11.73 -1.04 -2.87
N ILE A 87 -11.35 0.06 -2.18
CA ILE A 87 -11.81 0.34 -0.82
C ILE A 87 -13.34 0.43 -0.78
N ARG A 88 -13.95 1.12 -1.74
CA ARG A 88 -15.41 1.21 -1.86
C ARG A 88 -16.04 -0.16 -1.99
N SER A 89 -15.49 -1.04 -2.80
CA SER A 89 -15.98 -2.42 -2.94
C SER A 89 -15.93 -3.20 -1.63
N VAL A 90 -14.89 -3.01 -0.80
CA VAL A 90 -14.80 -3.63 0.54
C VAL A 90 -15.93 -3.15 1.44
N ILE A 91 -16.25 -1.86 1.40
CA ILE A 91 -17.36 -1.25 2.17
C ILE A 91 -18.71 -1.80 1.68
N GLU A 92 -18.93 -1.82 0.37
CA GLU A 92 -20.18 -2.33 -0.25
C GLU A 92 -20.39 -3.82 0.04
N ASN A 93 -19.33 -4.58 0.27
CA ASN A 93 -19.38 -5.98 0.71
C ASN A 93 -19.62 -6.13 2.24
N GLY A 94 -19.96 -5.06 2.94
CA GLY A 94 -20.46 -5.08 4.32
C GLY A 94 -19.40 -4.87 5.39
N CYS A 95 -18.21 -4.34 5.04
CA CYS A 95 -17.24 -3.94 6.03
C CYS A 95 -17.53 -2.53 6.55
N ASP A 96 -17.56 -2.35 7.87
CA ASP A 96 -17.76 -1.06 8.51
C ASP A 96 -16.57 -0.13 8.25
N LEU A 97 -16.81 1.17 8.03
CA LEU A 97 -15.79 2.17 7.71
C LEU A 97 -14.71 2.27 8.78
N ASP A 98 -15.10 2.21 10.05
CA ASP A 98 -14.24 2.29 11.23
C ASP A 98 -13.40 1.03 11.48
N LYS A 99 -13.60 -0.02 10.67
CA LYS A 99 -12.83 -1.27 10.69
C LYS A 99 -11.89 -1.42 9.50
N ILE A 100 -11.78 -0.41 8.66
CA ILE A 100 -10.89 -0.41 7.51
C ILE A 100 -9.73 0.54 7.79
N LEU A 101 -8.51 0.02 7.72
CA LEU A 101 -7.27 0.78 7.83
C LEU A 101 -6.49 0.67 6.51
N MET A 102 -6.39 1.78 5.79
CA MET A 102 -5.47 1.89 4.66
C MET A 102 -4.05 2.14 5.18
N ILE A 103 -3.11 1.29 4.81
CA ILE A 103 -1.69 1.42 5.15
C ILE A 103 -0.94 1.72 3.88
N GLY A 104 -0.20 2.82 3.85
CA GLY A 104 0.52 3.23 2.64
C GLY A 104 1.59 4.29 2.88
N ASP A 105 2.38 4.57 1.85
CA ASP A 105 3.53 5.49 1.90
C ASP A 105 3.36 6.71 0.97
N SER A 106 2.28 6.76 0.21
CA SER A 106 2.06 7.81 -0.79
C SER A 106 0.87 8.72 -0.48
N PRO A 107 0.88 9.97 -0.95
CA PRO A 107 -0.29 10.84 -0.90
C PRO A 107 -1.54 10.23 -1.54
N GLY A 108 -1.37 9.40 -2.57
CA GLY A 108 -2.47 8.69 -3.22
C GLY A 108 -3.16 7.67 -2.32
N ASP A 109 -2.44 7.06 -1.37
CA ASP A 109 -3.02 6.15 -0.37
C ASP A 109 -3.90 6.90 0.62
N LEU A 110 -3.41 8.03 1.13
CA LEU A 110 -4.17 8.91 1.99
C LEU A 110 -5.41 9.47 1.28
N GLU A 111 -5.28 9.87 0.00
CA GLU A 111 -6.41 10.35 -0.79
C GLU A 111 -7.49 9.28 -0.98
N ALA A 112 -7.09 8.04 -1.26
CA ALA A 112 -8.00 6.92 -1.41
C ALA A 112 -8.74 6.61 -0.10
N ALA A 113 -8.05 6.66 1.04
CA ALA A 113 -8.65 6.52 2.37
C ALA A 113 -9.66 7.66 2.66
N ASN A 114 -9.27 8.91 2.43
CA ASN A 114 -10.11 10.08 2.67
C ASN A 114 -11.39 10.08 1.82
N LYS A 115 -11.29 9.71 0.52
CA LYS A 115 -12.46 9.59 -0.37
C LYS A 115 -13.50 8.59 0.14
N ASN A 116 -13.05 7.56 0.83
CA ASN A 116 -13.90 6.50 1.37
C ASN A 116 -14.20 6.67 2.87
N LYS A 117 -13.63 7.69 3.52
CA LYS A 117 -13.81 7.95 4.96
C LYS A 117 -13.37 6.77 5.85
N VAL A 118 -12.33 6.06 5.42
CA VAL A 118 -11.67 5.00 6.19
C VAL A 118 -10.39 5.51 6.80
N PHE A 119 -9.87 4.82 7.82
CA PHE A 119 -8.63 5.19 8.48
C PHE A 119 -7.41 5.05 7.57
N PHE A 120 -6.42 5.90 7.82
CA PHE A 120 -5.12 5.86 7.16
C PHE A 120 -3.98 5.76 8.18
N TYR A 121 -3.02 4.89 7.91
CA TYR A 121 -1.77 4.81 8.64
C TYR A 121 -0.56 4.89 7.69
N PRO A 122 0.36 5.85 7.88
CA PRO A 122 1.49 6.02 7.00
C PRO A 122 2.67 5.10 7.32
N ILE A 123 3.29 4.54 6.28
CA ILE A 123 4.65 4.03 6.34
C ILE A 123 5.58 5.17 5.91
N LEU A 124 6.37 5.67 6.83
CA LEU A 124 7.21 6.86 6.61
C LEU A 124 8.49 6.50 5.86
N VAL A 125 8.79 7.24 4.80
CA VAL A 125 10.02 7.10 4.00
C VAL A 125 11.25 7.29 4.89
N ASN A 126 12.23 6.40 4.78
CA ASN A 126 13.42 6.28 5.62
C ASN A 126 13.15 5.93 7.11
N LYS A 127 11.92 5.60 7.46
CA LYS A 127 11.49 5.15 8.80
C LYS A 127 10.54 3.96 8.71
N GLU A 128 10.67 3.18 7.65
CA GLU A 128 9.76 2.08 7.35
C GLU A 128 9.76 1.04 8.47
N LYS A 129 10.94 0.68 8.99
CA LYS A 129 11.07 -0.27 10.11
C LYS A 129 10.28 0.19 11.33
N GLU A 130 10.51 1.44 11.75
CA GLU A 130 9.82 2.01 12.92
C GLU A 130 8.31 2.10 12.67
N SER A 131 7.89 2.48 11.45
CA SER A 131 6.47 2.56 11.08
C SER A 131 5.80 1.18 11.19
N TRP A 132 6.42 0.13 10.65
CA TRP A 132 5.90 -1.24 10.76
C TRP A 132 5.87 -1.76 12.20
N GLU A 133 6.89 -1.47 13.00
CA GLU A 133 6.94 -1.85 14.42
C GLU A 133 5.84 -1.14 15.22
N ASN A 134 5.69 0.18 15.04
CA ASN A 134 4.67 0.97 15.71
C ASN A 134 3.24 0.53 15.33
N LEU A 135 3.02 0.20 14.06
CA LEU A 135 1.75 -0.37 13.61
C LEU A 135 1.38 -1.62 14.41
N ARG A 136 2.34 -2.52 14.60
CA ARG A 136 2.14 -3.79 15.33
C ARG A 136 2.00 -3.62 16.83
N THR A 137 2.75 -2.71 17.44
CA THR A 137 2.88 -2.62 18.91
C THR A 137 1.93 -1.62 19.55
N ASP A 138 1.42 -0.64 18.81
CA ASP A 138 0.55 0.42 19.32
C ASP A 138 -0.72 0.57 18.48
N VAL A 139 -0.58 0.90 17.18
CA VAL A 139 -1.71 1.30 16.32
C VAL A 139 -2.74 0.19 16.17
N LEU A 140 -2.31 -1.06 15.98
CA LEU A 140 -3.21 -2.21 15.90
C LEU A 140 -4.18 -2.27 17.11
N PHE A 141 -3.66 -2.11 18.31
CA PHE A 141 -4.48 -2.16 19.52
C PHE A 141 -5.44 -0.97 19.60
N LYS A 142 -5.04 0.20 19.18
CA LYS A 142 -5.90 1.40 19.10
C LYS A 142 -7.00 1.27 18.06
N CYS A 143 -6.72 0.64 16.91
CA CYS A 143 -7.75 0.30 15.95
C CYS A 143 -8.76 -0.68 16.53
N LEU A 144 -8.30 -1.70 17.26
CA LEU A 144 -9.16 -2.72 17.87
C LEU A 144 -10.02 -2.17 19.03
N SER A 145 -9.51 -1.18 19.79
CA SER A 145 -10.26 -0.52 20.88
C SER A 145 -11.17 0.63 20.39
N GLY A 146 -11.01 1.08 19.15
CA GLY A 146 -11.72 2.24 18.61
C GLY A 146 -11.05 3.60 18.90
N ASP A 147 -9.88 3.61 19.57
CA ASP A 147 -9.19 4.83 19.99
C ASP A 147 -8.32 5.44 18.86
N TYR A 148 -8.23 4.77 17.69
CA TYR A 148 -7.39 5.25 16.60
C TYR A 148 -7.88 6.58 16.02
N VAL A 149 -9.16 6.82 16.03
CA VAL A 149 -9.79 8.07 15.55
C VAL A 149 -9.19 9.31 16.24
N ASP A 150 -8.85 9.21 17.50
CA ASP A 150 -8.33 10.34 18.30
C ASP A 150 -6.88 10.71 17.95
N ILE A 151 -6.16 9.80 17.31
CA ILE A 151 -4.72 9.95 17.04
C ILE A 151 -4.36 9.92 15.55
N GLU A 152 -5.27 9.56 14.68
CA GLU A 152 -5.03 9.47 13.23
C GLU A 152 -4.42 10.76 12.67
N GLN A 153 -4.97 11.92 13.04
CA GLN A 153 -4.50 13.20 12.55
C GLN A 153 -3.01 13.45 12.86
N LYS A 154 -2.53 12.99 14.02
CA LYS A 154 -1.11 13.09 14.38
C LYS A 154 -0.22 12.30 13.42
N TYR A 155 -0.67 11.12 12.98
CA TYR A 155 0.05 10.31 11.99
C TYR A 155 0.05 10.98 10.61
N ILE A 156 -1.07 11.55 10.20
CA ILE A 156 -1.19 12.30 8.94
C ILE A 156 -0.28 13.54 8.95
N ASP A 157 -0.24 14.30 10.05
CA ASP A 157 0.65 15.46 10.20
C ASP A 157 2.12 15.05 10.13
N THR A 158 2.47 13.92 10.76
CA THR A 158 3.83 13.36 10.72
C THR A 158 4.20 12.92 9.32
N PHE A 159 3.27 12.31 8.59
CA PHE A 159 3.44 11.91 7.21
C PHE A 159 3.78 13.10 6.30
N TRP A 160 3.01 14.17 6.38
CA TRP A 160 3.28 15.37 5.58
C TRP A 160 4.62 16.02 5.95
N LYS A 161 4.95 16.10 7.23
CA LYS A 161 6.27 16.59 7.69
C LYS A 161 7.41 15.73 7.15
N ASN A 162 7.25 14.42 7.12
CA ASN A 162 8.26 13.51 6.59
C ASN A 162 8.49 13.70 5.09
N LEU A 163 7.44 13.91 4.30
CA LEU A 163 7.54 14.13 2.86
C LEU A 163 8.11 15.51 2.48
N THR A 164 7.88 16.53 3.30
CA THR A 164 8.31 17.90 3.03
C THR A 164 9.68 18.25 3.57
N ASN A 165 10.18 17.52 4.56
CA ASN A 165 11.55 17.65 5.09
C ASN A 165 12.54 16.93 4.18
N LYS A 166 12.92 17.59 3.06
CA LYS A 166 14.05 17.20 2.21
C LYS A 166 15.28 17.99 2.57
#